data_80b8015114e35ea2645ef3075c7a7213
#
_entry.id   80b8015114e35ea2645ef3075c7a7213
#
_cell.length_a   1.000
_cell.length_b   1.000
_cell.length_c   1.000
_cell.angle_alpha   90.00
_cell.angle_beta   90.00
_cell.angle_gamma   90.00
#
_symmetry.space_group_name_H-M   'P 1'
#
loop_
_entity.id
_entity.type
_entity.pdbx_description
1 polymer ?
#
loop_
_entity_poly.entity_id
_entity_poly.type
_entity_poly.pdbx_seq_one_letter_code
_entity_poly.pdbx_strand_id
1 'polypeptide(L)'
;MIYRCRFLMTALGVGVLFSPTALAQEKKLTREQLPPAVEKTVAKESQGATIKGFSSEVEKRRRLYEAELVVNGHSRDVLMDGDGNIVEIEEQVELDSLPQAVQAALKKEAGSGRIAVIESLTKNGKLVAYEAQVKHGKKRSEIQVGPNGEKLKHPV
;
A
#
# COMPACT_ATOMS: atom_id res chain seq x y z
N MET A 1 -13.39 6.06 -6.00
CA MET A 1 -12.39 5.15 -6.55
C MET A 1 -11.06 5.86 -6.36
N ILE A 2 -10.32 5.49 -5.36
CA ILE A 2 -9.11 6.24 -4.97
C ILE A 2 -7.96 5.27 -5.11
N TYR A 3 -7.14 5.50 -6.14
CA TYR A 3 -5.87 4.81 -6.32
C TYR A 3 -4.88 5.38 -5.32
N ARG A 4 -4.41 4.55 -4.39
CA ARG A 4 -3.29 4.90 -3.51
C ARG A 4 -2.00 4.67 -4.29
N CYS A 5 -1.70 5.58 -5.22
CA CYS A 5 -0.43 5.54 -5.94
C CYS A 5 0.63 6.24 -5.08
N ARG A 6 1.46 5.49 -4.38
CA ARG A 6 2.60 5.99 -3.60
C ARG A 6 3.79 6.31 -4.51
N PHE A 7 3.58 7.08 -5.56
CA PHE A 7 4.69 7.50 -6.42
C PHE A 7 4.78 9.01 -6.54
N LEU A 8 5.89 9.55 -6.00
CA LEU A 8 6.39 10.87 -6.36
C LEU A 8 6.71 10.86 -7.86
N MET A 9 5.80 11.33 -8.71
CA MET A 9 6.09 11.61 -10.11
C MET A 9 6.35 13.10 -10.29
N THR A 10 7.63 13.45 -10.47
CA THR A 10 8.00 14.65 -11.23
C THR A 10 7.78 14.36 -12.70
N ALA A 11 6.70 14.86 -13.29
CA ALA A 11 6.50 14.88 -14.74
C ALA A 11 6.32 16.33 -15.20
N LEU A 12 7.26 16.78 -16.01
CA LEU A 12 7.12 17.97 -16.84
C LEU A 12 6.19 17.67 -18.04
N GLY A 13 5.16 18.50 -18.19
CA GLY A 13 4.62 18.97 -19.47
C GLY A 13 3.76 18.04 -20.29
N VAL A 14 2.48 18.30 -20.33
CA VAL A 14 1.62 18.71 -21.46
C VAL A 14 0.21 18.89 -20.92
N GLY A 15 -0.41 20.03 -21.20
CA GLY A 15 -1.70 20.42 -20.64
C GLY A 15 -2.86 19.54 -21.13
N VAL A 16 -3.47 18.85 -20.20
CA VAL A 16 -4.83 18.34 -20.26
C VAL A 16 -5.51 18.88 -19.00
N LEU A 17 -6.62 19.59 -19.18
CA LEU A 17 -7.43 20.08 -18.06
C LEU A 17 -8.00 18.90 -17.28
N PHE A 18 -7.20 18.40 -16.33
CA PHE A 18 -7.69 17.51 -15.30
C PHE A 18 -8.24 18.37 -14.16
N SER A 19 -9.51 18.21 -13.85
CA SER A 19 -10.06 18.66 -12.57
C SER A 19 -9.17 18.10 -11.46
N PRO A 20 -8.72 18.93 -10.49
CA PRO A 20 -7.93 18.41 -9.39
C PRO A 20 -8.83 17.53 -8.52
N THR A 21 -8.79 16.22 -8.71
CA THR A 21 -9.09 15.31 -7.61
C THR A 21 -8.04 15.63 -6.55
N ALA A 22 -8.50 16.17 -5.42
CA ALA A 22 -7.63 16.47 -4.29
C ALA A 22 -6.86 15.19 -3.94
N LEU A 23 -5.61 15.12 -4.38
CA LEU A 23 -4.67 14.13 -3.89
C LEU A 23 -4.60 14.35 -2.39
N ALA A 24 -4.96 13.34 -1.62
CA ALA A 24 -4.78 13.37 -0.17
C ALA A 24 -3.30 13.63 0.07
N GLN A 25 -2.99 14.81 0.62
CA GLN A 25 -1.60 15.20 0.86
C GLN A 25 -1.11 14.42 2.06
N GLU A 26 -0.25 13.45 1.81
CA GLU A 26 0.45 12.72 2.85
C GLU A 26 1.33 13.69 3.65
N LYS A 27 1.18 13.69 4.96
CA LYS A 27 1.98 14.50 5.88
C LYS A 27 2.86 13.58 6.73
N LYS A 28 4.18 13.72 6.65
CA LYS A 28 5.12 13.03 7.55
C LYS A 28 4.93 13.50 8.99
N LEU A 29 5.01 12.54 9.91
CA LEU A 29 4.86 12.76 11.35
C LEU A 29 6.06 12.23 12.11
N THR A 30 6.28 12.79 13.32
CA THR A 30 7.11 12.15 14.33
C THR A 30 6.24 11.26 15.23
N ARG A 31 6.85 10.40 16.02
CA ARG A 31 6.13 9.49 16.94
C ARG A 31 5.30 10.26 17.97
N GLU A 32 5.81 11.39 18.45
CA GLU A 32 5.15 12.25 19.43
C GLU A 32 3.89 12.95 18.89
N GLN A 33 3.75 13.01 17.57
CA GLN A 33 2.58 13.58 16.89
C GLN A 33 1.46 12.56 16.67
N LEU A 34 1.69 11.29 16.99
CA LEU A 34 0.65 10.26 16.90
C LEU A 34 -0.37 10.42 18.04
N PRO A 35 -1.67 10.22 17.77
CA PRO A 35 -2.66 10.09 18.83
C PRO A 35 -2.30 8.93 19.76
N PRO A 36 -2.60 9.02 21.08
CA PRO A 36 -2.25 7.97 22.03
C PRO A 36 -2.77 6.57 21.66
N ALA A 37 -3.95 6.48 21.07
CA ALA A 37 -4.52 5.20 20.63
C ALA A 37 -3.74 4.61 19.46
N VAL A 38 -3.34 5.45 18.49
CA VAL A 38 -2.51 5.04 17.35
C VAL A 38 -1.14 4.61 17.84
N GLU A 39 -0.51 5.38 18.74
CA GLU A 39 0.79 5.03 19.30
C GLU A 39 0.78 3.67 20.02
N LYS A 40 -0.28 3.37 20.75
CA LYS A 40 -0.48 2.06 21.42
C LYS A 40 -0.51 0.91 20.38
N THR A 41 -1.18 1.11 19.27
CA THR A 41 -1.22 0.10 18.18
C THR A 41 0.14 -0.02 17.53
N VAL A 42 0.80 1.09 17.22
CA VAL A 42 2.17 1.10 16.68
C VAL A 42 3.13 0.33 17.60
N ALA A 43 3.09 0.57 18.90
CA ALA A 43 3.96 -0.12 19.86
C ALA A 43 3.75 -1.64 19.85
N LYS A 44 2.53 -2.11 19.59
CA LYS A 44 2.21 -3.53 19.43
C LYS A 44 2.71 -4.08 18.10
N GLU A 45 2.37 -3.41 17.00
CA GLU A 45 2.65 -3.88 15.63
C GLU A 45 4.14 -3.78 15.24
N SER A 46 4.90 -2.91 15.94
CA SER A 46 6.35 -2.75 15.70
C SER A 46 7.23 -3.68 16.54
N GLN A 47 6.67 -4.63 17.29
CA GLN A 47 7.47 -5.60 18.04
C GLN A 47 8.30 -6.47 17.09
N GLY A 48 9.62 -6.43 17.25
CA GLY A 48 10.56 -7.13 16.36
C GLY A 48 10.75 -6.48 14.98
N ALA A 49 10.17 -5.32 14.73
CA ALA A 49 10.30 -4.57 13.49
C ALA A 49 11.23 -3.35 13.64
N THR A 50 11.75 -2.87 12.52
CA THR A 50 12.38 -1.56 12.43
C THR A 50 11.36 -0.55 11.93
N ILE A 51 11.10 0.51 12.70
CA ILE A 51 10.23 1.62 12.28
C ILE A 51 11.02 2.52 11.32
N LYS A 52 10.46 2.78 10.14
CA LYS A 52 11.05 3.66 9.11
C LYS A 52 10.47 5.07 9.16
N GLY A 53 9.18 5.19 9.47
CA GLY A 53 8.52 6.49 9.49
C GLY A 53 7.08 6.40 9.92
N PHE A 54 6.48 7.59 10.02
CA PHE A 54 5.06 7.76 10.25
C PHE A 54 4.52 8.82 9.30
N SER A 55 3.30 8.63 8.87
CA SER A 55 2.60 9.62 8.07
C SER A 55 1.12 9.73 8.45
N SER A 56 0.46 10.75 7.96
CA SER A 56 -1.00 10.84 8.00
C SER A 56 -1.54 11.37 6.69
N GLU A 57 -2.71 10.90 6.32
CA GLU A 57 -3.48 11.38 5.19
C GLU A 57 -4.95 11.58 5.57
N VAL A 58 -5.69 12.28 4.73
CA VAL A 58 -7.15 12.42 4.89
C VAL A 58 -7.83 11.69 3.75
N GLU A 59 -8.51 10.60 4.06
CA GLU A 59 -9.32 9.84 3.12
C GLU A 59 -10.80 9.92 3.52
N LYS A 60 -11.67 10.28 2.57
CA LYS A 60 -13.14 10.38 2.79
C LYS A 60 -13.51 11.17 4.06
N ARG A 61 -12.80 12.28 4.30
CA ARG A 61 -12.95 13.17 5.49
C ARG A 61 -12.52 12.52 6.82
N ARG A 62 -11.86 11.37 6.79
CA ARG A 62 -11.26 10.76 7.98
C ARG A 62 -9.75 10.89 7.90
N ARG A 63 -9.12 11.23 9.00
CA ARG A 63 -7.66 11.20 9.11
C ARG A 63 -7.23 9.79 9.41
N LEU A 64 -6.32 9.30 8.60
CA LEU A 64 -5.65 8.01 8.78
C LEU A 64 -4.20 8.26 9.14
N TYR A 65 -3.62 7.32 9.86
CA TYR A 65 -2.24 7.32 10.31
C TYR A 65 -1.56 6.05 9.82
N GLU A 66 -0.35 6.20 9.37
CA GLU A 66 0.43 5.09 8.85
C GLU A 66 1.72 4.92 9.63
N ALA A 67 2.10 3.67 9.89
CA ALA A 67 3.42 3.29 10.35
C ALA A 67 4.11 2.45 9.29
N GLU A 68 5.25 2.94 8.80
CA GLU A 68 6.12 2.22 7.87
C GLU A 68 7.10 1.36 8.67
N LEU A 69 7.02 0.06 8.50
CA LEU A 69 7.82 -0.92 9.23
C LEU A 69 8.67 -1.77 8.27
N VAL A 70 9.75 -2.34 8.81
CA VAL A 70 10.49 -3.43 8.17
C VAL A 70 10.52 -4.62 9.13
N VAL A 71 9.97 -5.74 8.69
CA VAL A 71 9.89 -7.00 9.44
C VAL A 71 10.67 -8.05 8.66
N ASN A 72 11.71 -8.63 9.26
CA ASN A 72 12.57 -9.64 8.62
C ASN A 72 13.12 -9.22 7.23
N GLY A 73 13.34 -7.92 7.04
CA GLY A 73 13.87 -7.38 5.77
C GLY A 73 12.79 -7.01 4.74
N HIS A 74 11.51 -7.28 5.00
CA HIS A 74 10.36 -6.94 4.14
C HIS A 74 9.63 -5.71 4.65
N SER A 75 9.10 -4.89 3.74
CA SER A 75 8.25 -3.75 4.11
C SER A 75 6.91 -4.23 4.66
N ARG A 76 6.42 -3.52 5.66
CA ARG A 76 5.08 -3.69 6.22
C ARG A 76 4.53 -2.34 6.63
N ASP A 77 3.48 -1.91 5.96
CA ASP A 77 2.81 -0.65 6.22
C ASP A 77 1.49 -0.92 6.94
N VAL A 78 1.28 -0.23 8.06
CA VAL A 78 0.09 -0.38 8.90
C VAL A 78 -0.67 0.92 8.93
N LEU A 79 -1.86 0.92 8.34
CA LEU A 79 -2.76 2.07 8.30
C LEU A 79 -3.82 1.95 9.38
N MET A 80 -4.01 3.02 10.14
CA MET A 80 -4.88 3.06 11.32
C MET A 80 -5.81 4.28 11.24
N ASP A 81 -7.00 4.16 11.81
CA ASP A 81 -7.84 5.33 12.12
C ASP A 81 -7.35 6.06 13.38
N GLY A 82 -7.99 7.19 13.72
CA GLY A 82 -7.61 7.99 14.89
C GLY A 82 -7.83 7.30 16.24
N ASP A 83 -8.64 6.26 16.27
CA ASP A 83 -8.90 5.42 17.45
C ASP A 83 -7.90 4.26 17.58
N GLY A 84 -6.93 4.17 16.64
CA GLY A 84 -5.91 3.13 16.60
C GLY A 84 -6.40 1.79 16.05
N ASN A 85 -7.58 1.73 15.44
CA ASN A 85 -8.02 0.52 14.76
C ASN A 85 -7.27 0.37 13.44
N ILE A 86 -6.74 -0.83 13.17
CA ILE A 86 -6.07 -1.13 11.91
C ILE A 86 -7.14 -1.23 10.81
N VAL A 87 -7.04 -0.38 9.80
CA VAL A 87 -7.93 -0.38 8.64
C VAL A 87 -7.33 -1.10 7.44
N GLU A 88 -5.98 -1.07 7.33
CA GLU A 88 -5.26 -1.73 6.24
C GLU A 88 -3.86 -2.13 6.70
N ILE A 89 -3.39 -3.27 6.19
CA ILE A 89 -1.99 -3.68 6.24
C ILE A 89 -1.56 -4.03 4.82
N GLU A 90 -0.45 -3.44 4.39
CA GLU A 90 0.28 -3.83 3.20
C GLU A 90 1.57 -4.51 3.64
N GLU A 91 1.82 -5.72 3.18
CA GLU A 91 2.99 -6.49 3.59
C GLU A 91 3.68 -7.10 2.37
N GLN A 92 4.97 -6.79 2.21
CA GLN A 92 5.76 -7.37 1.12
C GLN A 92 5.87 -8.87 1.27
N VAL A 93 5.63 -9.58 0.17
CA VAL A 93 5.67 -11.03 0.09
C VAL A 93 6.47 -11.48 -1.12
N GLU A 94 7.05 -12.69 -1.03
CA GLU A 94 7.77 -13.29 -2.13
C GLU A 94 6.79 -13.98 -3.10
N LEU A 95 7.05 -13.85 -4.42
CA LEU A 95 6.20 -14.46 -5.44
C LEU A 95 6.03 -15.97 -5.22
N ASP A 96 7.10 -16.66 -4.87
CA ASP A 96 7.11 -18.12 -4.71
C ASP A 96 6.39 -18.61 -3.45
N SER A 97 6.10 -17.70 -2.50
CA SER A 97 5.29 -18.00 -1.31
C SER A 97 3.79 -17.98 -1.58
N LEU A 98 3.36 -17.41 -2.73
CA LEU A 98 1.96 -17.21 -3.05
C LEU A 98 1.29 -18.49 -3.61
N PRO A 99 -0.05 -18.61 -3.52
CA PRO A 99 -0.78 -19.66 -4.23
C PRO A 99 -0.48 -19.65 -5.73
N GLN A 100 -0.38 -20.81 -6.37
CA GLN A 100 -0.04 -20.92 -7.80
C GLN A 100 -0.98 -20.11 -8.70
N ALA A 101 -2.28 -20.06 -8.37
CA ALA A 101 -3.24 -19.26 -9.12
C ALA A 101 -2.93 -17.76 -9.08
N VAL A 102 -2.50 -17.25 -7.92
CA VAL A 102 -2.09 -15.84 -7.73
C VAL A 102 -0.81 -15.57 -8.52
N GLN A 103 0.20 -16.44 -8.42
CA GLN A 103 1.43 -16.32 -9.20
C GLN A 103 1.17 -16.25 -10.70
N ALA A 104 0.30 -17.16 -11.21
CA ALA A 104 -0.07 -17.21 -12.63
C ALA A 104 -0.81 -15.94 -13.06
N ALA A 105 -1.73 -15.45 -12.22
CA ALA A 105 -2.49 -14.25 -12.50
C ALA A 105 -1.58 -13.00 -12.51
N LEU A 106 -0.71 -12.82 -11.52
CA LEU A 106 0.25 -11.71 -11.48
C LEU A 106 1.19 -11.72 -12.69
N LYS A 107 1.75 -12.88 -13.05
CA LYS A 107 2.60 -13.02 -14.26
C LYS A 107 1.84 -12.69 -15.54
N LYS A 108 0.59 -13.11 -15.65
CA LYS A 108 -0.29 -12.82 -16.80
C LYS A 108 -0.59 -11.32 -16.93
N GLU A 109 -1.00 -10.67 -15.84
CA GLU A 109 -1.31 -9.24 -15.83
C GLU A 109 -0.05 -8.37 -16.02
N ALA A 110 1.11 -8.81 -15.53
CA ALA A 110 2.40 -8.14 -15.76
C ALA A 110 2.85 -8.21 -17.24
N GLY A 111 2.42 -9.22 -18.00
CA GLY A 111 2.79 -9.40 -19.40
C GLY A 111 4.30 -9.46 -19.60
N SER A 112 4.85 -8.53 -20.38
CA SER A 112 6.30 -8.40 -20.61
C SER A 112 7.03 -7.59 -19.51
N GLY A 113 6.30 -7.06 -18.54
CA GLY A 113 6.85 -6.28 -17.44
C GLY A 113 7.55 -7.15 -16.40
N ARG A 114 8.53 -6.57 -15.71
CA ARG A 114 9.20 -7.21 -14.58
C ARG A 114 8.48 -6.84 -13.28
N ILE A 115 7.97 -7.83 -12.59
CA ILE A 115 7.46 -7.66 -11.21
C ILE A 115 8.64 -7.26 -10.32
N ALA A 116 8.52 -6.15 -9.62
CA ALA A 116 9.56 -5.59 -8.78
C ALA A 116 9.32 -5.82 -7.29
N VAL A 117 8.08 -5.66 -6.85
CA VAL A 117 7.62 -5.86 -5.47
C VAL A 117 6.24 -6.46 -5.55
N ILE A 118 5.90 -7.31 -4.60
CA ILE A 118 4.54 -7.81 -4.41
C ILE A 118 4.17 -7.57 -2.96
N GLU A 119 2.94 -7.13 -2.74
CA GLU A 119 2.39 -6.86 -1.42
C GLU A 119 1.04 -7.58 -1.28
N SER A 120 0.80 -8.12 -0.09
CA SER A 120 -0.53 -8.58 0.31
C SER A 120 -1.29 -7.40 0.92
N LEU A 121 -2.53 -7.19 0.49
CA LEU A 121 -3.41 -6.15 1.03
C LEU A 121 -4.46 -6.78 1.93
N THR A 122 -4.40 -6.42 3.21
CA THR A 122 -5.35 -6.86 4.22
C THR A 122 -6.16 -5.66 4.72
N LYS A 123 -7.48 -5.69 4.56
CA LYS A 123 -8.38 -4.62 5.04
C LYS A 123 -9.30 -5.16 6.13
N ASN A 124 -9.33 -4.48 7.27
CA ASN A 124 -10.14 -4.88 8.43
C ASN A 124 -9.92 -6.37 8.80
N GLY A 125 -8.66 -6.82 8.78
CA GLY A 125 -8.26 -8.18 9.13
C GLY A 125 -8.54 -9.25 8.07
N LYS A 126 -9.00 -8.87 6.86
CA LYS A 126 -9.26 -9.81 5.76
C LYS A 126 -8.34 -9.52 4.58
N LEU A 127 -7.63 -10.54 4.09
CA LEU A 127 -6.89 -10.45 2.83
C LEU A 127 -7.87 -10.17 1.69
N VAL A 128 -7.63 -9.08 0.95
CA VAL A 128 -8.53 -8.62 -0.13
C VAL A 128 -7.90 -8.65 -1.51
N ALA A 129 -6.56 -8.52 -1.58
CA ALA A 129 -5.83 -8.56 -2.84
C ALA A 129 -4.35 -8.88 -2.62
N TYR A 130 -3.67 -9.18 -3.72
CA TYR A 130 -2.24 -9.03 -3.89
C TYR A 130 -2.00 -7.95 -4.94
N GLU A 131 -1.10 -7.02 -4.61
CA GLU A 131 -0.67 -5.97 -5.52
C GLU A 131 0.76 -6.25 -5.97
N ALA A 132 1.05 -5.96 -7.23
CA ALA A 132 2.42 -6.03 -7.73
C ALA A 132 2.80 -4.74 -8.46
N GLN A 133 3.96 -4.22 -8.12
CA GLN A 133 4.62 -3.16 -8.84
C GLN A 133 5.35 -3.76 -10.05
N VAL A 134 5.00 -3.32 -11.24
CA VAL A 134 5.54 -3.82 -12.51
C VAL A 134 6.35 -2.73 -13.21
N LYS A 135 7.55 -3.09 -13.68
CA LYS A 135 8.43 -2.21 -14.45
C LYS A 135 8.44 -2.60 -15.93
N HIS A 136 8.15 -1.63 -16.79
CA HIS A 136 8.26 -1.71 -18.25
C HIS A 136 9.31 -0.71 -18.73
N GLY A 137 10.57 -1.08 -18.67
CA GLY A 137 11.68 -0.15 -18.90
C GLY A 137 11.69 0.97 -17.84
N LYS A 138 11.47 2.23 -18.26
CA LYS A 138 11.39 3.38 -17.36
C LYS A 138 9.98 3.63 -16.78
N LYS A 139 8.96 2.99 -17.31
CA LYS A 139 7.58 3.11 -16.82
C LYS A 139 7.32 2.13 -15.68
N ARG A 140 6.47 2.54 -14.76
CA ARG A 140 5.97 1.71 -13.66
C ARG A 140 4.46 1.67 -13.72
N SER A 141 3.90 0.55 -13.33
CA SER A 141 2.46 0.35 -13.18
C SER A 141 2.22 -0.56 -11.98
N GLU A 142 1.01 -0.52 -11.47
CA GLU A 142 0.53 -1.41 -10.43
C GLU A 142 -0.57 -2.30 -11.01
N ILE A 143 -0.58 -3.54 -10.58
CA ILE A 143 -1.60 -4.53 -10.92
C ILE A 143 -2.10 -5.17 -9.64
N GLN A 144 -3.38 -5.47 -9.57
CA GLN A 144 -3.99 -6.15 -8.43
C GLN A 144 -4.75 -7.39 -8.88
N VAL A 145 -4.63 -8.46 -8.10
CA VAL A 145 -5.42 -9.69 -8.25
C VAL A 145 -6.03 -10.06 -6.91
N GLY A 146 -7.15 -10.73 -6.93
CA GLY A 146 -7.80 -11.21 -5.72
C GLY A 146 -7.05 -12.36 -5.04
N PRO A 147 -7.46 -12.74 -3.81
CA PRO A 147 -6.77 -13.75 -3.00
C PRO A 147 -6.63 -15.13 -3.66
N ASN A 148 -7.46 -15.46 -4.63
CA ASN A 148 -7.41 -16.71 -5.39
C ASN A 148 -6.89 -16.51 -6.83
N GLY A 149 -6.32 -15.35 -7.14
CA GLY A 149 -5.84 -14.99 -8.48
C GLY A 149 -6.93 -14.50 -9.43
N GLU A 150 -8.13 -14.23 -8.95
CA GLU A 150 -9.21 -13.67 -9.75
C GLU A 150 -8.93 -12.20 -10.12
N LYS A 151 -9.36 -11.82 -11.33
CA LYS A 151 -9.31 -10.42 -11.76
C LYS A 151 -10.29 -9.59 -10.93
N LEU A 152 -9.81 -8.53 -10.33
CA LEU A 152 -10.66 -7.57 -9.62
C LEU A 152 -11.39 -6.67 -10.63
N LYS A 153 -12.68 -6.40 -10.37
CA LYS A 153 -13.47 -5.46 -11.19
C LYS A 153 -12.99 -4.02 -10.99
N HIS A 154 -12.54 -3.74 -9.80
CA HIS A 154 -11.95 -2.45 -9.40
C HIS A 154 -10.82 -2.74 -8.41
N PRO A 155 -9.76 -1.92 -8.40
CA PRO A 155 -8.76 -1.95 -7.32
C PRO A 155 -9.42 -1.76 -5.95
N VAL A 156 -8.86 -2.41 -4.95
CA VAL A 156 -9.38 -2.37 -3.57
C VAL A 156 -8.67 -1.31 -2.75
#